data_7e562bbb9c04117a9d671c560bb30c69
#
_entry.id   7e562bbb9c04117a9d671c560bb30c69
#
_cell.length_a   1.000
_cell.length_b   1.000
_cell.length_c   1.000
_cell.angle_alpha   90.00
_cell.angle_beta   90.00
_cell.angle_gamma   90.00
#
_symmetry.space_group_name_H-M   'P 1'
#
loop_
_entity.id
_entity.type
_entity.pdbx_description
1 polymer ?
#
loop_
_entity_poly.entity_id
_entity_poly.type
_entity_poly.pdbx_seq_one_letter_code
_entity_poly.pdbx_strand_id
1 'polypeptide(L)'
;MKTKKWNWISTIKINELYFDKIYLDYKKILDEPNANIFSENEDIYDSFIFEENGINSLIYFEKNGQFAGMELKNNLFYKDINLIGKDIEEIKKIFGYDSLVLDKYDSVDCDDIRAIFWFENNKIESVTVY
;
A
#
# COMPACT_ATOMS: atom_id res chain seq x y z
N MET A 1 15.67 -10.99 -8.41
CA MET A 1 15.01 -9.68 -8.65
C MET A 1 15.14 -8.82 -7.42
N LYS A 2 15.56 -7.59 -7.58
CA LYS A 2 15.69 -6.68 -6.43
C LYS A 2 14.32 -6.19 -6.00
N THR A 3 14.09 -6.21 -4.69
CA THR A 3 12.91 -5.58 -4.11
C THR A 3 13.03 -4.06 -4.26
N LYS A 4 12.01 -3.45 -4.85
CA LYS A 4 11.94 -2.00 -4.99
C LYS A 4 11.70 -1.37 -3.62
N LYS A 5 12.32 -0.23 -3.36
CA LYS A 5 12.02 0.56 -2.18
C LYS A 5 10.79 1.42 -2.47
N TRP A 6 9.74 1.23 -1.68
CA TRP A 6 8.49 1.96 -1.83
C TRP A 6 8.44 3.13 -0.86
N ASN A 7 8.59 4.35 -1.37
CA ASN A 7 8.58 5.57 -0.58
C ASN A 7 7.21 6.22 -0.66
N TRP A 8 6.61 6.48 0.50
CA TRP A 8 5.26 7.00 0.62
C TRP A 8 5.27 8.41 1.21
N ILE A 9 4.59 9.32 0.50
CA ILE A 9 4.23 10.63 1.02
C ILE A 9 2.72 10.61 1.17
N SER A 10 2.26 10.58 2.42
CA SER A 10 0.85 10.39 2.77
C SER A 10 -0.05 11.35 1.99
N THR A 11 -1.14 10.82 1.45
CA THR A 11 -2.15 11.50 0.65
C THR A 11 -1.66 12.05 -0.69
N ILE A 12 -0.38 11.94 -0.99
CA ILE A 12 0.21 12.55 -2.20
C ILE A 12 0.64 11.50 -3.20
N LYS A 13 1.59 10.63 -2.83
CA LYS A 13 2.17 9.69 -3.79
C LYS A 13 2.88 8.51 -3.14
N ILE A 14 3.11 7.48 -3.95
CA ILE A 14 4.05 6.39 -3.68
C ILE A 14 5.02 6.33 -4.85
N ASN A 15 6.32 6.52 -4.59
CA ASN A 15 7.34 6.64 -5.64
C ASN A 15 6.90 7.68 -6.68
N GLU A 16 6.78 7.31 -7.96
CA GLU A 16 6.34 8.22 -9.02
C GLU A 16 4.83 8.22 -9.23
N LEU A 17 4.07 7.47 -8.43
CA LEU A 17 2.62 7.34 -8.61
C LEU A 17 1.88 8.32 -7.70
N TYR A 18 1.27 9.33 -8.30
CA TYR A 18 0.48 10.34 -7.59
C TYR A 18 -0.99 9.92 -7.53
N PHE A 19 -1.61 10.05 -6.37
CA PHE A 19 -3.00 9.66 -6.17
C PHE A 19 -3.99 10.49 -6.98
N ASP A 20 -3.63 11.71 -7.37
CA ASP A 20 -4.50 12.61 -8.12
C ASP A 20 -4.31 12.56 -9.64
N LYS A 21 -3.40 11.71 -10.12
CA LYS A 21 -3.09 11.63 -11.56
C LYS A 21 -3.74 10.44 -12.22
N ILE A 22 -4.04 10.62 -13.51
CA ILE A 22 -4.55 9.56 -14.38
C ILE A 22 -3.41 9.06 -15.25
N TYR A 23 -3.20 7.75 -15.25
CA TYR A 23 -2.16 7.06 -16.03
C TYR A 23 -2.84 6.24 -17.11
N LEU A 24 -2.88 6.75 -18.34
CA LEU A 24 -3.61 6.10 -19.44
C LEU A 24 -3.05 4.72 -19.77
N ASP A 25 -1.74 4.55 -19.66
CA ASP A 25 -1.07 3.28 -19.90
C ASP A 25 -0.64 2.61 -18.60
N TYR A 26 -1.52 2.63 -17.58
CA TYR A 26 -1.17 2.13 -16.26
C TYR A 26 -0.74 0.66 -16.25
N LYS A 27 -1.18 -0.13 -17.24
CA LYS A 27 -0.75 -1.53 -17.38
C LYS A 27 0.73 -1.67 -17.66
N LYS A 28 1.39 -0.62 -18.18
CA LYS A 28 2.82 -0.59 -18.47
C LYS A 28 3.64 -0.04 -17.30
N ILE A 29 3.00 0.57 -16.31
CA ILE A 29 3.71 1.13 -15.14
C ILE A 29 4.38 0.02 -14.34
N LEU A 30 3.72 -1.14 -14.27
CA LEU A 30 4.28 -2.33 -13.67
C LEU A 30 5.14 -3.02 -14.73
N ASP A 31 6.36 -2.56 -14.89
CA ASP A 31 7.35 -3.15 -15.80
C ASP A 31 7.88 -4.47 -15.21
N GLU A 32 6.95 -5.31 -14.77
CA GLU A 32 7.23 -6.57 -14.13
C GLU A 32 6.69 -7.71 -14.99
N PRO A 33 7.57 -8.61 -15.44
CA PRO A 33 7.13 -9.75 -16.25
C PRO A 33 6.14 -10.67 -15.53
N ASN A 34 6.06 -10.56 -14.21
CA ASN A 34 5.19 -11.41 -13.39
C ASN A 34 3.93 -10.69 -12.90
N ALA A 35 3.68 -9.46 -13.35
CA ALA A 35 2.48 -8.75 -12.97
C ALA A 35 1.25 -9.39 -13.64
N ASN A 36 0.30 -9.82 -12.82
CA ASN A 36 -0.94 -10.42 -13.30
C ASN A 36 -2.09 -9.46 -13.09
N ILE A 37 -2.97 -9.38 -14.08
CA ILE A 37 -4.19 -8.61 -13.95
C ILE A 37 -5.16 -9.42 -13.10
N PHE A 38 -5.61 -8.83 -12.01
CA PHE A 38 -6.61 -9.41 -11.14
C PHE A 38 -7.65 -8.36 -10.84
N SER A 39 -8.90 -8.63 -11.17
CA SER A 39 -10.00 -7.70 -10.95
C SER A 39 -10.88 -8.21 -9.83
N GLU A 40 -10.74 -7.66 -8.63
CA GLU A 40 -11.60 -7.98 -7.48
C GLU A 40 -12.97 -7.34 -7.60
N ASN A 41 -13.00 -6.15 -8.20
CA ASN A 41 -14.22 -5.39 -8.38
C ASN A 41 -14.24 -4.86 -9.81
N GLU A 42 -14.80 -5.63 -10.69
CA GLU A 42 -14.82 -5.35 -12.13
C GLU A 42 -15.43 -4.00 -12.49
N ASP A 43 -16.34 -3.50 -11.64
CA ASP A 43 -17.04 -2.25 -11.94
C ASP A 43 -16.27 -1.00 -11.52
N ILE A 44 -15.32 -1.11 -10.59
CA ILE A 44 -14.68 0.05 -9.98
C ILE A 44 -13.18 0.10 -10.25
N TYR A 45 -12.44 -0.98 -9.95
CA TYR A 45 -10.99 -0.97 -10.00
C TYR A 45 -10.42 -2.07 -10.87
N ASP A 46 -9.27 -1.79 -11.47
CA ASP A 46 -8.36 -2.81 -11.98
C ASP A 46 -7.28 -3.02 -10.93
N SER A 47 -7.08 -4.27 -10.54
CA SER A 47 -6.08 -4.66 -9.55
C SER A 47 -5.01 -5.53 -10.20
N PHE A 48 -3.76 -5.27 -9.83
CA PHE A 48 -2.62 -6.04 -10.32
C PHE A 48 -1.87 -6.63 -9.14
N ILE A 49 -1.54 -7.92 -9.25
CA ILE A 49 -0.67 -8.57 -8.30
C ILE A 49 0.75 -8.52 -8.85
N PHE A 50 1.69 -8.10 -8.03
CA PHE A 50 3.10 -8.17 -8.38
C PHE A 50 3.89 -8.84 -7.28
N GLU A 51 4.92 -9.58 -7.67
CA GLU A 51 5.74 -10.35 -6.75
C GLU A 51 7.11 -9.73 -6.59
N GLU A 52 7.55 -9.62 -5.33
CA GLU A 52 8.91 -9.23 -4.98
C GLU A 52 9.41 -10.21 -3.92
N ASN A 53 10.49 -10.92 -4.19
CA ASN A 53 11.08 -11.92 -3.27
C ASN A 53 10.08 -12.95 -2.77
N GLY A 54 9.20 -13.43 -3.65
CA GLY A 54 8.20 -14.43 -3.30
C GLY A 54 7.00 -13.88 -2.53
N ILE A 55 6.91 -12.58 -2.33
CA ILE A 55 5.81 -11.94 -1.61
C ILE A 55 4.99 -11.12 -2.60
N ASN A 56 3.66 -11.34 -2.56
CA ASN A 56 2.73 -10.67 -3.45
C ASN A 56 2.21 -9.38 -2.83
N SER A 57 2.26 -8.31 -3.59
CA SER A 57 1.64 -7.03 -3.27
C SER A 57 0.60 -6.69 -4.32
N LEU A 58 -0.23 -5.70 -4.04
CA LEU A 58 -1.32 -5.29 -4.93
C LEU A 58 -1.20 -3.81 -5.27
N ILE A 59 -1.55 -3.47 -6.50
CA ILE A 59 -1.70 -2.07 -6.92
C ILE A 59 -3.06 -1.91 -7.59
N TYR A 60 -3.74 -0.79 -7.31
CA TYR A 60 -5.10 -0.53 -7.75
C TYR A 60 -5.16 0.73 -8.60
N PHE A 61 -5.89 0.64 -9.71
CA PHE A 61 -6.25 1.80 -10.54
C PHE A 61 -7.75 1.82 -10.76
N GLU A 62 -8.33 3.01 -10.79
CA GLU A 62 -9.70 3.18 -11.27
C GLU A 62 -9.73 2.87 -12.77
N LYS A 63 -10.91 2.55 -13.29
CA LYS A 63 -11.06 2.17 -14.71
C LYS A 63 -10.59 3.26 -15.67
N ASN A 64 -10.63 4.52 -15.25
CA ASN A 64 -10.14 5.64 -16.07
C ASN A 64 -8.63 5.80 -16.01
N GLY A 65 -7.93 4.99 -15.20
CA GLY A 65 -6.48 5.05 -15.05
C GLY A 65 -5.98 5.88 -13.86
N GLN A 66 -6.88 6.41 -13.04
CA GLN A 66 -6.45 7.13 -11.85
C GLN A 66 -5.85 6.16 -10.83
N PHE A 67 -4.68 6.50 -10.30
CA PHE A 67 -4.04 5.68 -9.27
C PHE A 67 -4.89 5.71 -8.00
N ALA A 68 -5.29 4.52 -7.53
CA ALA A 68 -6.20 4.40 -6.40
C ALA A 68 -5.52 3.93 -5.12
N GLY A 69 -4.40 3.23 -5.21
CA GLY A 69 -3.70 2.77 -4.01
C GLY A 69 -2.88 1.52 -4.21
N MET A 70 -2.26 1.09 -3.13
CA MET A 70 -1.45 -0.13 -3.09
C MET A 70 -1.62 -0.83 -1.75
N GLU A 71 -1.47 -2.15 -1.76
CA GLU A 71 -1.25 -2.95 -0.56
C GLU A 71 0.15 -3.53 -0.62
N LEU A 72 1.00 -3.13 0.32
CA LEU A 72 2.42 -3.48 0.32
C LEU A 72 2.76 -4.38 1.49
N LYS A 73 3.52 -5.44 1.21
CA LYS A 73 3.93 -6.44 2.21
C LYS A 73 5.44 -6.52 2.42
N ASN A 74 6.25 -6.12 1.43
CA ASN A 74 7.71 -6.18 1.53
C ASN A 74 8.29 -5.01 2.31
N ASN A 75 7.91 -3.81 1.91
CA ASN A 75 8.37 -2.60 2.56
C ASN A 75 7.43 -1.45 2.22
N LEU A 76 7.36 -0.48 3.11
CA LEU A 76 6.74 0.81 2.86
C LEU A 76 7.46 1.82 3.74
N PHE A 77 8.19 2.74 3.12
CA PHE A 77 8.98 3.73 3.84
C PHE A 77 8.22 5.04 3.97
N TYR A 78 8.08 5.49 5.21
CA TYR A 78 7.54 6.79 5.55
C TYR A 78 8.65 7.57 6.26
N LYS A 79 9.11 8.67 5.65
CA LYS A 79 10.23 9.46 6.20
C LYS A 79 11.42 8.57 6.59
N ASP A 80 11.82 7.71 5.66
CA ASP A 80 12.93 6.76 5.80
C ASP A 80 12.74 5.66 6.85
N ILE A 81 11.53 5.49 7.38
CA ILE A 81 11.21 4.42 8.32
C ILE A 81 10.39 3.36 7.59
N ASN A 82 10.86 2.12 7.56
CA ASN A 82 10.08 1.01 7.03
C ASN A 82 8.98 0.65 8.03
N LEU A 83 7.73 0.78 7.61
CA LEU A 83 6.57 0.53 8.48
C LEU A 83 6.27 -0.96 8.64
N ILE A 84 6.67 -1.80 7.68
CA ILE A 84 6.45 -3.25 7.76
C ILE A 84 7.26 -3.80 8.93
N GLY A 85 6.62 -4.58 9.79
CA GLY A 85 7.25 -5.15 10.98
C GLY A 85 7.19 -4.29 12.23
N LYS A 86 6.68 -3.06 12.13
CA LYS A 86 6.50 -2.19 13.30
C LYS A 86 5.28 -2.64 14.10
N ASP A 87 5.30 -2.40 15.41
CA ASP A 87 4.14 -2.66 16.27
C ASP A 87 3.25 -1.43 16.39
N ILE A 88 2.10 -1.60 17.06
CA ILE A 88 1.11 -0.52 17.18
C ILE A 88 1.66 0.68 17.97
N GLU A 89 2.50 0.45 18.99
CA GLU A 89 3.07 1.54 19.77
C GLU A 89 4.05 2.37 18.95
N GLU A 90 4.82 1.72 18.08
CA GLU A 90 5.72 2.42 17.17
C GLU A 90 4.94 3.27 16.16
N ILE A 91 3.82 2.76 15.63
CA ILE A 91 2.96 3.50 14.71
C ILE A 91 2.35 4.72 15.39
N LYS A 92 1.90 4.58 16.63
CA LYS A 92 1.40 5.71 17.41
C LYS A 92 2.43 6.83 17.51
N LYS A 93 3.68 6.49 17.77
CA LYS A 93 4.77 7.47 17.87
C LYS A 93 5.10 8.11 16.53
N ILE A 94 5.19 7.31 15.46
CA ILE A 94 5.56 7.80 14.13
C ILE A 94 4.56 8.83 13.63
N PHE A 95 3.27 8.57 13.82
CA PHE A 95 2.20 9.44 13.29
C PHE A 95 1.58 10.37 14.32
N GLY A 96 2.01 10.28 15.58
CA GLY A 96 1.53 11.17 16.63
C GLY A 96 0.14 10.86 17.14
N TYR A 97 -0.26 9.60 17.15
CA TYR A 97 -1.56 9.19 17.68
C TYR A 97 -1.48 8.94 19.19
N ASP A 98 -2.47 9.42 19.92
CA ASP A 98 -2.59 9.15 21.36
C ASP A 98 -3.05 7.72 21.65
N SER A 99 -3.95 7.21 20.82
CA SER A 99 -4.44 5.84 20.93
C SER A 99 -4.80 5.27 19.57
N LEU A 100 -4.62 3.97 19.42
CA LEU A 100 -5.08 3.21 18.28
C LEU A 100 -5.63 1.89 18.80
N VAL A 101 -6.79 1.48 18.26
CA VAL A 101 -7.45 0.24 18.65
C VAL A 101 -7.60 -0.64 17.42
N LEU A 102 -7.13 -1.88 17.54
CA LEU A 102 -7.33 -2.87 16.46
C LEU A 102 -8.80 -3.25 16.37
N ASP A 103 -9.29 -3.39 15.14
CA ASP A 103 -10.61 -3.92 14.91
C ASP A 103 -10.60 -5.46 15.01
N LYS A 104 -11.75 -6.09 14.73
CA LYS A 104 -11.88 -7.55 14.80
C LYS A 104 -11.03 -8.31 13.78
N TYR A 105 -10.49 -7.62 12.79
CA TYR A 105 -9.63 -8.21 11.75
C TYR A 105 -8.16 -7.90 11.96
N ASP A 106 -7.80 -7.41 13.15
CA ASP A 106 -6.44 -6.99 13.49
C ASP A 106 -5.93 -5.90 12.55
N SER A 107 -6.80 -4.94 12.24
CA SER A 107 -6.43 -3.79 11.42
C SER A 107 -6.77 -2.46 12.08
N VAL A 108 -6.10 -1.42 11.63
CA VAL A 108 -6.34 -0.04 12.04
C VAL A 108 -6.48 0.81 10.78
N ASP A 109 -7.64 1.45 10.61
CA ASP A 109 -7.86 2.39 9.53
C ASP A 109 -7.55 3.80 10.01
N CYS A 110 -6.51 4.41 9.46
CA CYS A 110 -6.11 5.79 9.74
C CYS A 110 -6.45 6.64 8.53
N ASP A 111 -7.71 7.05 8.41
CA ASP A 111 -8.20 7.72 7.20
C ASP A 111 -7.65 9.13 7.03
N ASP A 112 -7.18 9.78 8.09
CA ASP A 112 -6.53 11.09 8.01
C ASP A 112 -5.23 11.04 7.21
N ILE A 113 -4.51 9.92 7.26
CA ILE A 113 -3.30 9.68 6.47
C ILE A 113 -3.53 8.74 5.30
N ARG A 114 -4.76 8.25 5.15
CA ARG A 114 -5.19 7.32 4.10
C ARG A 114 -4.39 6.03 4.08
N ALA A 115 -4.36 5.37 5.23
CA ALA A 115 -3.68 4.09 5.38
C ALA A 115 -4.46 3.14 6.26
N ILE A 116 -4.43 1.87 5.89
CA ILE A 116 -4.93 0.78 6.73
C ILE A 116 -3.75 -0.10 7.06
N PHE A 117 -3.47 -0.27 8.35
CA PHE A 117 -2.40 -1.13 8.83
C PHE A 117 -2.98 -2.48 9.24
N TRP A 118 -2.43 -3.55 8.66
CA TRP A 118 -2.85 -4.92 8.93
C TRP A 118 -1.79 -5.60 9.78
N PHE A 119 -2.18 -6.11 10.94
CA PHE A 119 -1.26 -6.69 11.92
C PHE A 119 -1.37 -8.21 11.95
N GLU A 120 -0.24 -8.88 12.15
CA GLU A 120 -0.15 -10.30 12.46
C GLU A 120 0.85 -10.44 13.60
N ASN A 121 0.47 -11.14 14.67
CA ASN A 121 1.31 -11.30 15.86
C ASN A 121 1.84 -9.95 16.38
N ASN A 122 0.98 -8.95 16.41
CA ASN A 122 1.25 -7.60 16.90
C ASN A 122 2.28 -6.82 16.06
N LYS A 123 2.57 -7.27 14.85
CA LYS A 123 3.47 -6.59 13.91
C LYS A 123 2.73 -6.31 12.61
N ILE A 124 3.06 -5.20 11.96
CA ILE A 124 2.49 -4.88 10.66
C ILE A 124 2.95 -5.91 9.63
N GLU A 125 1.99 -6.64 9.06
CA GLU A 125 2.22 -7.56 7.96
C GLU A 125 2.09 -6.85 6.62
N SER A 126 1.11 -5.98 6.50
CA SER A 126 0.87 -5.22 5.27
C SER A 126 0.28 -3.85 5.57
N VAL A 127 0.41 -2.94 4.62
CA VAL A 127 -0.18 -1.62 4.68
C VAL A 127 -0.90 -1.36 3.36
N THR A 128 -2.17 -0.98 3.46
CA THR A 128 -2.94 -0.49 2.32
C THR A 128 -2.91 1.03 2.36
N VAL A 129 -2.41 1.67 1.31
CA VAL A 129 -2.42 3.13 1.17
C VAL A 129 -3.33 3.52 0.01
N TYR A 130 -4.08 4.62 0.17
CA TYR A 130 -5.08 5.01 -0.81
C TYR A 130 -5.30 6.53 -0.87
#